data_c65e00ebdb27c6f1359315277545126d
#
_entry.id   c65e00ebdb27c6f1359315277545126d
#
_cell.length_a   1.000
_cell.length_b   1.000
_cell.length_c   1.000
_cell.angle_alpha   90.00
_cell.angle_beta   90.00
_cell.angle_gamma   90.00
#
_symmetry.space_group_name_H-M   'P 1'
#
loop_
_entity.id
_entity.type
_entity.pdbx_description
1 polymer ?
#
loop_
_entity_poly.entity_id
_entity_poly.type
_entity_poly.pdbx_seq_one_letter_code
_entity_poly.pdbx_strand_id
1 'polypeptide(L)'
;TLTYGFAKEAAVGTSAPGGHGYPESSSGPGALPPGLWARDVVCHPRGSSFRIEDACSERSESIDFELKLPGKHNVSNALAAAATCRLMSVPLGKVAEALRDFQGIRRRLDLIGETGGVQVVDDFAHNPQKIRSTLEAVKLGSTRVLAVFQPHGFAPTRLMKEELIEAFSQTLSPNDILYMLEIFYAGGTVKRDISSVDLVADLVKRGLRAVYVPKRELLLESLREGARPGDTILVMGARDDTLTDFCHEILASLQNTTLQTSQ
;
A
#
# COMPACT_ATOMS: atom_id res chain seq x y z
N THR A 1 5.59 24.20 -16.66
CA THR A 1 5.03 23.09 -15.86
C THR A 1 5.26 21.80 -16.63
N LEU A 2 5.87 20.80 -16.01
CA LEU A 2 6.06 19.49 -16.62
C LEU A 2 4.91 18.58 -16.15
N THR A 3 4.22 17.95 -17.07
CA THR A 3 3.16 16.97 -16.79
C THR A 3 3.78 15.57 -16.69
N TYR A 4 3.21 14.72 -15.83
CA TYR A 4 3.55 13.29 -15.78
C TYR A 4 2.30 12.46 -15.47
N GLY A 5 2.29 11.21 -15.91
CA GLY A 5 1.16 10.31 -15.68
C GLY A 5 1.33 8.96 -16.37
N PHE A 6 0.24 8.20 -16.39
CA PHE A 6 0.15 6.94 -17.10
C PHE A 6 -0.41 7.17 -18.51
N ALA A 7 0.25 6.62 -19.52
CA ALA A 7 -0.31 6.60 -20.86
C ALA A 7 -1.42 5.52 -20.92
N LYS A 8 -2.52 5.83 -21.60
CA LYS A 8 -3.57 4.83 -21.86
C LYS A 8 -3.00 3.75 -22.77
N GLU A 9 -3.08 2.51 -22.34
CA GLU A 9 -2.93 1.37 -23.24
C GLU A 9 -4.06 1.41 -24.26
N ALA A 10 -3.76 1.13 -25.54
CA ALA A 10 -4.78 0.95 -26.56
C ALA A 10 -5.72 -0.17 -26.07
N ALA A 11 -6.99 0.16 -25.85
CA ALA A 11 -7.95 -0.73 -25.21
C ALA A 11 -8.09 -2.04 -25.99
N VAL A 12 -7.53 -3.11 -25.44
CA VAL A 12 -8.02 -4.48 -25.64
C VAL A 12 -9.09 -4.65 -24.56
N GLY A 13 -10.36 -4.74 -25.01
CA GLY A 13 -11.52 -4.61 -24.16
C GLY A 13 -11.52 -5.51 -22.93
N THR A 14 -11.59 -4.89 -21.76
CA THR A 14 -12.38 -5.34 -20.62
C THR A 14 -12.60 -4.13 -19.71
N SER A 15 -13.86 -3.72 -19.60
CA SER A 15 -14.32 -2.67 -18.71
C SER A 15 -14.29 -3.13 -17.27
N ALA A 16 -13.52 -2.43 -16.42
CA ALA A 16 -13.69 -2.47 -14.97
C ALA A 16 -14.09 -1.07 -14.48
N PRO A 17 -15.11 -0.91 -13.62
CA PRO A 17 -15.60 0.39 -13.21
C PRO A 17 -14.79 0.97 -12.05
N GLY A 18 -14.48 2.27 -12.13
CA GLY A 18 -14.38 3.19 -11.00
C GLY A 18 -13.15 3.12 -10.14
N GLY A 19 -12.03 3.72 -10.57
CA GLY A 19 -10.93 4.15 -9.70
C GLY A 19 -10.76 5.67 -9.82
N HIS A 20 -10.78 6.41 -8.70
CA HIS A 20 -10.50 7.85 -8.69
C HIS A 20 -9.06 8.12 -9.13
N GLY A 21 -8.93 8.83 -10.16
CA GLY A 21 -8.02 9.03 -11.21
C GLY A 21 -6.77 9.78 -10.84
N TYR A 22 -5.65 9.18 -11.16
CA TYR A 22 -4.53 9.93 -11.70
C TYR A 22 -4.96 10.50 -13.06
N PRO A 23 -4.53 11.71 -13.45
CA PRO A 23 -4.96 12.30 -14.72
C PRO A 23 -4.58 11.38 -15.88
N GLU A 24 -5.58 10.70 -16.42
CA GLU A 24 -5.47 9.96 -17.67
C GLU A 24 -5.59 10.96 -18.82
N SER A 25 -4.66 10.93 -19.77
CA SER A 25 -4.78 11.76 -20.96
C SER A 25 -6.02 11.33 -21.75
N SER A 26 -6.93 12.26 -22.01
CA SER A 26 -8.16 12.05 -22.80
C SER A 26 -7.92 12.05 -24.32
N SER A 27 -6.66 12.09 -24.78
CA SER A 27 -6.31 12.04 -26.20
C SER A 27 -6.37 10.61 -26.73
N GLY A 28 -7.10 10.40 -27.83
CA GLY A 28 -7.14 9.16 -28.59
C GLY A 28 -5.74 8.72 -29.06
N PRO A 29 -5.59 7.72 -29.97
CA PRO A 29 -4.30 7.21 -30.42
C PRO A 29 -3.53 8.28 -31.23
N GLY A 30 -3.03 9.29 -30.52
CA GLY A 30 -2.27 10.44 -31.01
C GLY A 30 -1.09 10.72 -30.09
N ALA A 31 -0.21 11.66 -30.46
CA ALA A 31 0.96 12.04 -29.70
C ALA A 31 0.58 12.41 -28.26
N LEU A 32 1.34 11.90 -27.28
CA LEU A 32 1.20 12.28 -25.87
C LEU A 32 1.45 13.79 -25.71
N PRO A 33 0.74 14.47 -24.82
CA PRO A 33 1.06 15.84 -24.49
C PRO A 33 2.47 15.92 -23.87
N PRO A 34 3.17 17.08 -23.97
CA PRO A 34 4.50 17.24 -23.40
C PRO A 34 4.53 16.83 -21.93
N GLY A 35 5.40 15.88 -21.60
CA GLY A 35 5.47 15.30 -20.25
C GLY A 35 6.25 14.01 -20.19
N LEU A 36 6.30 13.39 -19.01
CA LEU A 36 6.79 12.04 -18.78
C LEU A 36 5.63 11.07 -18.59
N TRP A 37 5.63 10.01 -19.38
CA TRP A 37 4.52 9.06 -19.39
C TRP A 37 4.99 7.63 -19.13
N ALA A 38 4.39 6.97 -18.14
CA ALA A 38 4.64 5.55 -17.92
C ALA A 38 3.81 4.70 -18.87
N ARG A 39 4.47 3.72 -19.50
CA ARG A 39 3.90 2.68 -20.33
C ARG A 39 4.32 1.30 -19.85
N ASP A 40 3.63 0.29 -20.30
CA ASP A 40 3.97 -1.12 -20.07
C ASP A 40 4.19 -1.41 -18.56
N VAL A 41 3.31 -0.88 -17.71
CA VAL A 41 3.45 -0.97 -16.25
C VAL A 41 3.06 -2.36 -15.79
N VAL A 42 4.05 -3.09 -15.26
CA VAL A 42 3.87 -4.40 -14.63
C VAL A 42 4.24 -4.29 -13.16
N CYS A 43 3.27 -4.57 -12.28
CA CYS A 43 3.52 -4.66 -10.85
C CYS A 43 3.55 -6.13 -10.44
N HIS A 44 4.55 -6.52 -9.66
CA HIS A 44 4.75 -7.87 -9.14
C HIS A 44 5.09 -7.82 -7.64
N PRO A 45 5.08 -8.96 -6.92
CA PRO A 45 5.23 -8.95 -5.44
C PRO A 45 6.49 -8.28 -4.91
N ARG A 46 7.58 -8.29 -5.70
CA ARG A 46 8.90 -7.79 -5.29
C ARG A 46 9.30 -6.48 -5.98
N GLY A 47 8.37 -5.85 -6.71
CA GLY A 47 8.71 -4.61 -7.41
C GLY A 47 7.77 -4.23 -8.53
N SER A 48 8.22 -3.32 -9.38
CA SER A 48 7.49 -2.88 -10.56
C SER A 48 8.45 -2.59 -11.70
N SER A 49 8.07 -2.93 -12.93
CA SER A 49 8.77 -2.55 -14.15
C SER A 49 7.86 -1.71 -15.04
N PHE A 50 8.41 -0.74 -15.71
CA PHE A 50 7.69 0.16 -16.61
C PHE A 50 8.66 0.89 -17.51
N ARG A 51 8.13 1.51 -18.55
CA ARG A 51 8.88 2.37 -19.45
C ARG A 51 8.46 3.82 -19.26
N ILE A 52 9.42 4.74 -19.15
CA ILE A 52 9.13 6.18 -19.20
C ILE A 52 9.41 6.69 -20.62
N GLU A 53 8.41 7.34 -21.19
CA GLU A 53 8.46 8.05 -22.46
C GLU A 53 8.53 9.56 -22.17
N ASP A 54 9.62 10.20 -22.59
CA ASP A 54 9.80 11.67 -22.52
C ASP A 54 9.26 12.31 -23.79
N ALA A 55 8.05 12.82 -23.71
CA ALA A 55 7.40 13.54 -24.82
C ALA A 55 7.68 15.05 -24.81
N CYS A 56 8.68 15.54 -24.04
CA CYS A 56 9.07 16.94 -24.01
C CYS A 56 10.14 17.31 -25.03
N SER A 57 10.83 16.33 -25.58
CA SER A 57 11.91 16.54 -26.56
C SER A 57 11.42 16.25 -27.99
N GLU A 58 12.01 16.91 -28.99
CA GLU A 58 11.72 16.65 -30.41
C GLU A 58 12.01 15.20 -30.82
N ARG A 59 12.93 14.55 -30.10
CA ARG A 59 13.18 13.09 -30.17
C ARG A 59 12.66 12.47 -28.89
N SER A 60 11.51 11.81 -28.98
CA SER A 60 10.97 11.03 -27.87
C SER A 60 12.04 10.05 -27.39
N GLU A 61 12.47 10.22 -26.14
CA GLU A 61 13.37 9.29 -25.46
C GLU A 61 12.52 8.32 -24.65
N SER A 62 12.86 7.03 -24.72
CA SER A 62 12.14 5.98 -24.00
C SER A 62 13.13 5.14 -23.21
N ILE A 63 12.92 5.02 -21.90
CA ILE A 63 13.82 4.33 -20.98
C ILE A 63 13.05 3.37 -20.10
N ASP A 64 13.58 2.16 -19.94
CA ASP A 64 13.02 1.14 -19.04
C ASP A 64 13.47 1.41 -17.59
N PHE A 65 12.50 1.29 -16.69
CA PHE A 65 12.66 1.48 -15.25
C PHE A 65 12.29 0.21 -14.49
N GLU A 66 13.04 -0.07 -13.46
CA GLU A 66 12.78 -1.12 -12.49
C GLU A 66 12.77 -0.55 -11.08
N LEU A 67 11.82 -0.93 -10.28
CA LEU A 67 11.72 -0.58 -8.86
C LEU A 67 11.64 -1.85 -8.03
N LYS A 68 12.29 -1.88 -6.88
CA LYS A 68 12.12 -2.92 -5.85
C LYS A 68 10.84 -2.70 -5.00
N LEU A 69 10.00 -1.76 -5.38
CA LEU A 69 8.77 -1.39 -4.68
C LEU A 69 7.56 -1.79 -5.52
N PRO A 70 6.64 -2.62 -4.98
CA PRO A 70 5.43 -3.02 -5.68
C PRO A 70 4.38 -1.91 -5.71
N GLY A 71 3.49 -1.99 -6.69
CA GLY A 71 2.27 -1.18 -6.76
C GLY A 71 2.35 0.09 -7.60
N LYS A 72 1.25 0.39 -8.28
CA LYS A 72 1.13 1.54 -9.20
C LYS A 72 1.43 2.89 -8.53
N HIS A 73 1.13 3.03 -7.24
CA HIS A 73 1.44 4.26 -6.51
C HIS A 73 2.95 4.53 -6.42
N ASN A 74 3.78 3.48 -6.32
CA ASN A 74 5.24 3.62 -6.34
C ASN A 74 5.76 3.96 -7.74
N VAL A 75 5.12 3.45 -8.79
CA VAL A 75 5.40 3.90 -10.18
C VAL A 75 5.07 5.39 -10.33
N SER A 76 3.93 5.86 -9.80
CA SER A 76 3.57 7.28 -9.80
C SER A 76 4.59 8.15 -9.03
N ASN A 77 5.07 7.68 -7.88
CA ASN A 77 6.11 8.36 -7.11
C ASN A 77 7.43 8.43 -7.90
N ALA A 78 7.82 7.36 -8.59
CA ALA A 78 9.00 7.31 -9.44
C ALA A 78 8.89 8.27 -10.63
N LEU A 79 7.71 8.36 -11.26
CA LEU A 79 7.45 9.36 -12.32
C LEU A 79 7.59 10.79 -11.80
N ALA A 80 7.07 11.09 -10.62
CA ALA A 80 7.22 12.41 -10.00
C ALA A 80 8.69 12.75 -9.73
N ALA A 81 9.46 11.79 -9.22
CA ALA A 81 10.88 11.92 -9.00
C ALA A 81 11.63 12.12 -10.33
N ALA A 82 11.34 11.31 -11.35
CA ALA A 82 11.93 11.42 -12.68
C ALA A 82 11.61 12.79 -13.32
N ALA A 83 10.38 13.28 -13.20
CA ALA A 83 9.97 14.59 -13.69
C ALA A 83 10.75 15.73 -13.00
N THR A 84 10.94 15.63 -11.68
CA THR A 84 11.73 16.60 -10.92
C THR A 84 13.20 16.58 -11.36
N CYS A 85 13.80 15.40 -11.47
CA CYS A 85 15.18 15.24 -11.95
C CYS A 85 15.36 15.78 -13.38
N ARG A 86 14.38 15.52 -14.26
CA ARG A 86 14.37 16.00 -15.64
C ARG A 86 14.38 17.53 -15.71
N LEU A 87 13.58 18.21 -14.84
CA LEU A 87 13.61 19.69 -14.72
C LEU A 87 14.96 20.22 -14.24
N MET A 88 15.71 19.43 -13.49
CA MET A 88 17.07 19.75 -13.04
C MET A 88 18.15 19.33 -14.04
N SER A 89 17.76 18.94 -15.26
CA SER A 89 18.66 18.48 -16.33
C SER A 89 19.45 17.20 -15.99
N VAL A 90 18.94 16.37 -15.09
CA VAL A 90 19.51 15.05 -14.83
C VAL A 90 19.01 14.07 -15.92
N PRO A 91 19.91 13.34 -16.59
CA PRO A 91 19.51 12.35 -17.60
C PRO A 91 18.64 11.24 -17.02
N LEU A 92 17.56 10.87 -17.72
CA LEU A 92 16.62 9.83 -17.25
C LEU A 92 17.29 8.47 -17.01
N GLY A 93 18.31 8.11 -17.79
CA GLY A 93 19.10 6.90 -17.55
C GLY A 93 19.78 6.87 -16.18
N LYS A 94 20.26 8.00 -15.68
CA LYS A 94 20.82 8.12 -14.32
C LYS A 94 19.74 8.00 -13.24
N VAL A 95 18.54 8.50 -13.52
CA VAL A 95 17.40 8.35 -12.62
C VAL A 95 16.97 6.87 -12.55
N ALA A 96 16.94 6.17 -13.69
CA ALA A 96 16.63 4.75 -13.75
C ALA A 96 17.63 3.90 -12.97
N GLU A 97 18.94 4.16 -13.11
CA GLU A 97 20.00 3.51 -12.33
C GLU A 97 19.77 3.71 -10.82
N ALA A 98 19.56 4.95 -10.38
CA ALA A 98 19.36 5.27 -8.96
C ALA A 98 18.10 4.64 -8.38
N LEU A 99 16.98 4.62 -9.13
CA LEU A 99 15.72 4.06 -8.68
C LEU A 99 15.74 2.52 -8.62
N ARG A 100 16.55 1.86 -9.47
CA ARG A 100 16.76 0.40 -9.40
C ARG A 100 17.38 -0.03 -8.07
N ASP A 101 18.27 0.79 -7.51
CA ASP A 101 18.97 0.50 -6.26
C ASP A 101 18.22 0.98 -5.02
N PHE A 102 17.16 1.76 -5.19
CA PHE A 102 16.38 2.32 -4.10
C PHE A 102 15.62 1.23 -3.35
N GLN A 103 15.88 1.12 -2.03
CA GLN A 103 15.32 0.08 -1.16
C GLN A 103 13.98 0.48 -0.51
N GLY A 104 13.45 1.65 -0.80
CA GLY A 104 12.24 2.17 -0.17
C GLY A 104 12.51 3.07 1.04
N ILE A 105 11.45 3.37 1.76
CA ILE A 105 11.44 4.22 2.94
C ILE A 105 10.82 3.42 4.07
N ARG A 106 11.38 3.51 5.27
CA ARG A 106 10.81 2.87 6.47
C ARG A 106 9.33 3.20 6.61
N ARG A 107 8.54 2.23 7.01
CA ARG A 107 7.08 2.32 7.15
C ARG A 107 6.36 2.69 5.84
N ARG A 108 6.88 2.25 4.69
CA ARG A 108 6.26 2.39 3.35
C ARG A 108 6.39 1.07 2.60
N LEU A 109 5.43 0.15 2.80
CA LEU A 109 5.53 -1.25 2.39
C LEU A 109 6.86 -1.86 2.85
N ASP A 110 7.24 -1.55 4.08
CA ASP A 110 8.51 -1.93 4.68
C ASP A 110 8.45 -3.39 5.13
N LEU A 111 9.15 -4.28 4.44
CA LEU A 111 9.22 -5.69 4.81
C LEU A 111 10.12 -5.86 6.03
N ILE A 112 9.51 -6.04 7.19
CA ILE A 112 10.21 -6.26 8.46
C ILE A 112 10.89 -7.62 8.50
N GLY A 113 10.28 -8.63 7.89
CA GLY A 113 10.86 -9.96 7.75
C GLY A 113 9.86 -11.00 7.28
N GLU A 114 10.38 -12.22 7.12
CA GLU A 114 9.61 -13.40 6.72
C GLU A 114 10.01 -14.59 7.59
N THR A 115 9.04 -15.36 8.05
CA THR A 115 9.29 -16.61 8.78
C THR A 115 8.18 -17.62 8.51
N GLY A 116 8.52 -18.89 8.33
CA GLY A 116 7.52 -19.94 8.03
C GLY A 116 6.67 -19.66 6.77
N GLY A 117 7.19 -18.85 5.83
CA GLY A 117 6.43 -18.43 4.64
C GLY A 117 5.38 -17.34 4.93
N VAL A 118 5.43 -16.69 6.12
CA VAL A 118 4.59 -15.55 6.50
C VAL A 118 5.42 -14.28 6.47
N GLN A 119 4.98 -13.28 5.74
CA GLN A 119 5.61 -11.96 5.68
C GLN A 119 4.99 -11.01 6.70
N VAL A 120 5.82 -10.15 7.30
CA VAL A 120 5.39 -9.05 8.18
C VAL A 120 5.81 -7.73 7.54
N VAL A 121 4.83 -6.87 7.26
CA VAL A 121 5.01 -5.60 6.54
C VAL A 121 4.49 -4.44 7.39
N ASP A 122 5.29 -3.38 7.53
CA ASP A 122 4.91 -2.12 8.18
C ASP A 122 4.58 -1.04 7.14
N ASP A 123 3.44 -0.37 7.30
CA ASP A 123 3.06 0.73 6.42
C ASP A 123 2.39 1.89 7.17
N PHE A 124 2.70 3.10 6.77
CA PHE A 124 2.15 4.34 7.34
C PHE A 124 0.75 4.68 6.81
N ALA A 125 0.09 3.79 6.07
CA ALA A 125 -1.24 4.03 5.52
C ALA A 125 -2.24 4.29 6.65
N HIS A 126 -2.96 5.41 6.55
CA HIS A 126 -3.89 5.87 7.57
C HIS A 126 -5.11 6.60 7.01
N ASN A 127 -5.17 6.81 5.71
CA ASN A 127 -6.33 7.36 5.02
C ASN A 127 -6.82 6.39 3.94
N PRO A 128 -8.08 6.52 3.48
CA PRO A 128 -8.71 5.57 2.58
C PRO A 128 -7.90 5.27 1.32
N GLN A 129 -7.36 6.31 0.67
CA GLN A 129 -6.60 6.15 -0.56
C GLN A 129 -5.30 5.36 -0.36
N LYS A 130 -4.54 5.67 0.72
CA LYS A 130 -3.30 4.94 1.03
C LYS A 130 -3.58 3.50 1.41
N ILE A 131 -4.63 3.25 2.21
CA ILE A 131 -5.04 1.90 2.60
C ILE A 131 -5.34 1.05 1.36
N ARG A 132 -6.12 1.57 0.39
CA ARG A 132 -6.37 0.86 -0.87
C ARG A 132 -5.07 0.54 -1.60
N SER A 133 -4.24 1.55 -1.85
CA SER A 133 -2.99 1.36 -2.60
C SER A 133 -2.03 0.37 -1.94
N THR A 134 -1.92 0.39 -0.61
CA THR A 134 -1.08 -0.53 0.16
C THR A 134 -1.64 -1.95 0.11
N LEU A 135 -2.95 -2.14 0.33
CA LEU A 135 -3.60 -3.44 0.24
C LEU A 135 -3.49 -4.05 -1.16
N GLU A 136 -3.74 -3.25 -2.22
CA GLU A 136 -3.59 -3.68 -3.61
C GLU A 136 -2.16 -4.15 -3.90
N ALA A 137 -1.15 -3.43 -3.41
CA ALA A 137 0.25 -3.80 -3.62
C ALA A 137 0.64 -5.08 -2.88
N VAL A 138 0.23 -5.24 -1.62
CA VAL A 138 0.50 -6.43 -0.79
C VAL A 138 -0.17 -7.67 -1.39
N LYS A 139 -1.39 -7.54 -1.90
CA LYS A 139 -2.15 -8.66 -2.50
C LYS A 139 -1.53 -9.25 -3.75
N LEU A 140 -0.60 -8.55 -4.41
CA LEU A 140 0.13 -9.13 -5.56
C LEU A 140 0.95 -10.36 -5.17
N GLY A 141 1.39 -10.45 -3.91
CA GLY A 141 2.26 -11.53 -3.42
C GLY A 141 1.66 -12.39 -2.30
N SER A 142 0.43 -12.11 -1.86
CA SER A 142 -0.17 -12.75 -0.69
C SER A 142 -1.28 -13.70 -1.10
N THR A 143 -1.30 -14.89 -0.52
CA THR A 143 -2.46 -15.80 -0.61
C THR A 143 -3.63 -15.26 0.22
N ARG A 144 -3.30 -14.66 1.37
CA ARG A 144 -4.25 -14.04 2.29
C ARG A 144 -3.57 -12.86 3.00
N VAL A 145 -4.31 -11.79 3.26
CA VAL A 145 -3.85 -10.64 4.04
C VAL A 145 -4.49 -10.66 5.43
N LEU A 146 -3.63 -10.65 6.45
CA LEU A 146 -4.01 -10.39 7.84
C LEU A 146 -3.69 -8.91 8.12
N ALA A 147 -4.67 -8.06 7.82
CA ALA A 147 -4.50 -6.61 7.95
C ALA A 147 -4.70 -6.18 9.40
N VAL A 148 -3.74 -5.47 9.96
CA VAL A 148 -3.82 -4.81 11.27
C VAL A 148 -3.89 -3.32 11.02
N PHE A 149 -4.94 -2.67 11.50
CA PHE A 149 -5.10 -1.23 11.33
C PHE A 149 -5.32 -0.51 12.65
N GLN A 150 -4.53 0.51 12.91
CA GLN A 150 -4.71 1.42 14.03
C GLN A 150 -5.19 2.78 13.54
N PRO A 151 -6.47 3.14 13.73
CA PRO A 151 -6.95 4.49 13.48
C PRO A 151 -6.25 5.48 14.42
N HIS A 152 -6.11 6.74 14.00
CA HIS A 152 -5.54 7.77 14.87
C HIS A 152 -6.42 9.02 14.93
N GLY A 153 -6.65 9.50 16.16
CA GLY A 153 -7.47 10.67 16.44
C GLY A 153 -8.97 10.45 16.19
N PHE A 154 -9.80 10.78 17.17
CA PHE A 154 -11.25 10.59 17.08
C PHE A 154 -11.90 11.44 15.98
N ALA A 155 -11.50 12.70 15.82
CA ALA A 155 -12.07 13.59 14.81
C ALA A 155 -11.73 13.15 13.38
N PRO A 156 -10.46 12.85 13.01
CA PRO A 156 -10.14 12.29 11.69
C PRO A 156 -10.85 10.97 11.42
N THR A 157 -10.88 10.04 12.39
CA THR A 157 -11.54 8.74 12.25
C THR A 157 -13.04 8.92 11.96
N ARG A 158 -13.73 9.82 12.69
CA ARG A 158 -15.14 10.13 12.44
C ARG A 158 -15.36 10.72 11.05
N LEU A 159 -14.51 11.67 10.65
CA LEU A 159 -14.64 12.36 9.36
C LEU A 159 -14.49 11.39 8.18
N MET A 160 -13.54 10.45 8.27
CA MET A 160 -13.23 9.49 7.21
C MET A 160 -13.94 8.14 7.38
N LYS A 161 -14.88 7.99 8.34
CA LYS A 161 -15.46 6.68 8.70
C LYS A 161 -15.98 5.92 7.49
N GLU A 162 -16.88 6.52 6.72
CA GLU A 162 -17.50 5.86 5.57
C GLU A 162 -16.48 5.52 4.48
N GLU A 163 -15.53 6.41 4.22
CA GLU A 163 -14.48 6.21 3.23
C GLU A 163 -13.49 5.11 3.65
N LEU A 164 -13.20 4.99 4.96
CA LEU A 164 -12.39 3.90 5.50
C LEU A 164 -13.11 2.55 5.34
N ILE A 165 -14.40 2.49 5.70
CA ILE A 165 -15.21 1.29 5.52
C ILE A 165 -15.27 0.90 4.04
N GLU A 166 -15.47 1.86 3.15
CA GLU A 166 -15.47 1.64 1.71
C GLU A 166 -14.12 1.11 1.21
N ALA A 167 -13.01 1.73 1.65
CA ALA A 167 -11.67 1.32 1.26
C ALA A 167 -11.38 -0.15 1.61
N PHE A 168 -11.69 -0.56 2.84
CA PHE A 168 -11.52 -1.95 3.25
C PHE A 168 -12.47 -2.90 2.51
N SER A 169 -13.74 -2.50 2.33
CA SER A 169 -14.74 -3.34 1.66
C SER A 169 -14.43 -3.61 0.20
N GLN A 170 -13.81 -2.65 -0.49
CA GLN A 170 -13.45 -2.80 -1.91
C GLN A 170 -12.15 -3.59 -2.11
N THR A 171 -11.26 -3.62 -1.10
CA THR A 171 -9.92 -4.19 -1.29
C THR A 171 -9.72 -5.53 -0.58
N LEU A 172 -10.36 -5.76 0.56
CA LEU A 172 -10.24 -7.04 1.26
C LEU A 172 -11.13 -8.11 0.64
N SER A 173 -10.58 -9.31 0.51
CA SER A 173 -11.28 -10.51 0.02
C SER A 173 -11.94 -11.25 1.19
N PRO A 174 -12.90 -12.16 0.93
CA PRO A 174 -13.56 -12.92 2.00
C PRO A 174 -12.62 -13.76 2.88
N ASN A 175 -11.45 -14.14 2.37
CA ASN A 175 -10.43 -14.89 3.12
C ASN A 175 -9.53 -13.99 3.97
N ASP A 176 -9.43 -12.69 3.65
CA ASP A 176 -8.63 -11.74 4.40
C ASP A 176 -9.28 -11.45 5.77
N ILE A 177 -8.50 -11.03 6.73
CA ILE A 177 -8.99 -10.65 8.07
C ILE A 177 -8.48 -9.25 8.39
N LEU A 178 -9.36 -8.39 8.87
CA LEU A 178 -9.00 -7.07 9.39
C LEU A 178 -9.06 -7.07 10.92
N TYR A 179 -7.92 -6.87 11.55
CA TYR A 179 -7.80 -6.62 12.98
C TYR A 179 -7.74 -5.10 13.21
N MET A 180 -8.71 -4.57 13.90
CA MET A 180 -8.82 -3.13 14.21
C MET A 180 -8.36 -2.90 15.64
N LEU A 181 -7.25 -2.19 15.82
CA LEU A 181 -6.77 -1.77 17.13
C LEU A 181 -7.57 -0.57 17.66
N GLU A 182 -7.39 -0.26 18.94
CA GLU A 182 -8.00 0.95 19.55
C GLU A 182 -7.50 2.21 18.83
N ILE A 183 -8.35 3.25 18.79
CA ILE A 183 -7.98 4.55 18.20
C ILE A 183 -6.81 5.14 18.98
N PHE A 184 -5.67 5.32 18.31
CA PHE A 184 -4.52 5.99 18.91
C PHE A 184 -4.83 7.46 19.15
N TYR A 185 -4.62 7.92 20.39
CA TYR A 185 -4.90 9.27 20.80
C TYR A 185 -3.71 9.90 21.50
N ALA A 186 -3.09 10.87 20.85
CA ALA A 186 -1.91 11.56 21.36
C ALA A 186 -2.21 12.64 22.41
N GLY A 187 -3.50 12.81 22.78
CA GLY A 187 -3.93 13.81 23.77
C GLY A 187 -4.70 15.00 23.17
N GLY A 188 -5.30 15.81 24.03
CA GLY A 188 -6.10 16.99 23.67
C GLY A 188 -7.53 16.94 24.22
N THR A 189 -8.41 17.84 23.75
CA THR A 189 -9.79 18.05 24.24
C THR A 189 -10.87 17.65 23.24
N VAL A 190 -10.59 16.66 22.37
CA VAL A 190 -11.57 16.23 21.36
C VAL A 190 -12.66 15.33 21.94
N LYS A 191 -13.85 15.41 21.35
CA LYS A 191 -14.97 14.54 21.68
C LYS A 191 -14.65 13.10 21.24
N ARG A 192 -14.77 12.14 22.17
CA ARG A 192 -14.53 10.71 21.95
C ARG A 192 -15.87 9.99 21.70
N ASP A 193 -16.53 10.32 20.61
CA ASP A 193 -17.87 9.84 20.24
C ASP A 193 -17.85 8.83 19.08
N ILE A 194 -16.71 8.25 18.79
CA ILE A 194 -16.51 7.15 17.87
C ILE A 194 -15.48 6.18 18.45
N SER A 195 -15.61 4.91 18.16
CA SER A 195 -14.70 3.85 18.60
C SER A 195 -14.33 2.93 17.44
N SER A 196 -13.26 2.16 17.61
CA SER A 196 -12.91 1.10 16.66
C SER A 196 -13.98 0.01 16.58
N VAL A 197 -14.77 -0.18 17.66
CA VAL A 197 -15.91 -1.10 17.68
C VAL A 197 -16.99 -0.69 16.68
N ASP A 198 -17.25 0.63 16.57
CA ASP A 198 -18.25 1.13 15.61
C ASP A 198 -17.83 0.86 14.16
N LEU A 199 -16.54 1.02 13.85
CA LEU A 199 -16.03 0.73 12.51
C LEU A 199 -16.12 -0.77 12.21
N VAL A 200 -15.72 -1.62 13.16
CA VAL A 200 -15.78 -3.08 13.02
C VAL A 200 -17.22 -3.56 12.82
N ALA A 201 -18.16 -3.02 13.59
CA ALA A 201 -19.58 -3.39 13.45
C ALA A 201 -20.11 -3.10 12.03
N ASP A 202 -19.74 -1.95 11.46
CA ASP A 202 -20.17 -1.57 10.12
C ASP A 202 -19.46 -2.38 9.01
N LEU A 203 -18.17 -2.71 9.20
CA LEU A 203 -17.43 -3.60 8.30
C LEU A 203 -18.01 -5.02 8.28
N VAL A 204 -18.37 -5.57 9.44
CA VAL A 204 -19.02 -6.88 9.56
C VAL A 204 -20.39 -6.88 8.88
N LYS A 205 -21.21 -5.82 9.02
CA LYS A 205 -22.48 -5.67 8.29
C LYS A 205 -22.29 -5.69 6.78
N ARG A 206 -21.13 -5.26 6.27
CA ARG A 206 -20.76 -5.34 4.84
C ARG A 206 -20.16 -6.70 4.43
N GLY A 207 -20.12 -7.66 5.34
CA GLY A 207 -19.66 -9.02 5.09
C GLY A 207 -18.16 -9.25 5.21
N LEU A 208 -17.39 -8.28 5.76
CA LEU A 208 -15.97 -8.46 5.99
C LEU A 208 -15.70 -9.25 7.27
N ARG A 209 -14.60 -9.99 7.28
CA ARG A 209 -14.06 -10.60 8.49
C ARG A 209 -13.24 -9.53 9.24
N ALA A 210 -13.89 -8.75 10.08
CA ALA A 210 -13.27 -7.71 10.89
C ALA A 210 -13.41 -8.02 12.38
N VAL A 211 -12.33 -7.80 13.13
CA VAL A 211 -12.23 -8.09 14.57
C VAL A 211 -11.67 -6.88 15.29
N TYR A 212 -12.37 -6.41 16.33
CA TYR A 212 -11.82 -5.41 17.24
C TYR A 212 -10.86 -6.08 18.22
N VAL A 213 -9.67 -5.50 18.37
CA VAL A 213 -8.63 -6.01 19.26
C VAL A 213 -8.21 -4.89 20.23
N PRO A 214 -8.64 -4.95 21.49
CA PRO A 214 -8.36 -3.90 22.47
C PRO A 214 -6.90 -3.83 22.92
N LYS A 215 -6.16 -4.94 22.82
CA LYS A 215 -4.77 -5.07 23.29
C LYS A 215 -3.94 -5.85 22.28
N ARG A 216 -2.71 -5.39 22.03
CA ARG A 216 -1.79 -6.00 21.05
C ARG A 216 -1.38 -7.42 21.44
N GLU A 217 -1.29 -7.70 22.72
CA GLU A 217 -0.93 -9.03 23.25
C GLU A 217 -1.94 -10.10 22.78
N LEU A 218 -3.24 -9.77 22.75
CA LEU A 218 -4.29 -10.67 22.24
C LEU A 218 -4.16 -10.89 20.74
N LEU A 219 -3.67 -9.88 20.01
CA LEU A 219 -3.44 -10.01 18.58
C LEU A 219 -2.26 -10.92 18.28
N LEU A 220 -1.16 -10.83 19.06
CA LEU A 220 0.00 -11.71 18.90
C LEU A 220 -0.38 -13.18 18.98
N GLU A 221 -1.22 -13.55 19.94
CA GLU A 221 -1.72 -14.92 20.10
C GLU A 221 -2.56 -15.35 18.88
N SER A 222 -3.52 -14.51 18.47
CA SER A 222 -4.37 -14.78 17.32
C SER A 222 -3.58 -14.94 16.01
N LEU A 223 -2.55 -14.10 15.81
CA LEU A 223 -1.70 -14.19 14.63
C LEU A 223 -0.81 -15.45 14.67
N ARG A 224 -0.25 -15.78 15.83
CA ARG A 224 0.58 -16.98 16.02
C ARG A 224 -0.18 -18.26 15.68
N GLU A 225 -1.46 -18.37 16.09
CA GLU A 225 -2.28 -19.54 15.85
C GLU A 225 -2.90 -19.59 14.46
N GLY A 226 -3.18 -18.40 13.89
CA GLY A 226 -3.96 -18.25 12.67
C GLY A 226 -3.17 -18.05 11.39
N ALA A 227 -1.90 -17.61 11.47
CA ALA A 227 -1.07 -17.33 10.29
C ALA A 227 -0.59 -18.64 9.62
N ARG A 228 -0.50 -18.64 8.30
CA ARG A 228 -0.15 -19.79 7.47
C ARG A 228 0.83 -19.37 6.37
N PRO A 229 1.64 -20.30 5.84
CA PRO A 229 2.50 -20.01 4.71
C PRO A 229 1.73 -19.36 3.55
N GLY A 230 2.29 -18.30 2.99
CA GLY A 230 1.66 -17.48 1.94
C GLY A 230 0.84 -16.30 2.47
N ASP A 231 0.66 -16.15 3.79
CA ASP A 231 0.02 -14.98 4.37
C ASP A 231 0.98 -13.78 4.42
N THR A 232 0.40 -12.59 4.32
CA THR A 232 1.08 -11.35 4.71
C THR A 232 0.35 -10.69 5.86
N ILE A 233 1.05 -10.46 6.95
CA ILE A 233 0.60 -9.64 8.07
C ILE A 233 1.01 -8.21 7.75
N LEU A 234 0.02 -7.36 7.46
CA LEU A 234 0.20 -5.96 7.11
C LEU A 234 -0.23 -5.08 8.27
N VAL A 235 0.70 -4.41 8.92
CA VAL A 235 0.42 -3.45 10.01
C VAL A 235 0.36 -2.04 9.43
N MET A 236 -0.78 -1.38 9.61
CA MET A 236 -1.05 -0.05 9.09
C MET A 236 -1.41 0.93 10.20
N GLY A 237 -0.87 2.15 10.13
CA GLY A 237 -1.21 3.22 11.05
C GLY A 237 -0.21 4.37 11.02
N ALA A 238 -0.64 5.52 11.51
CA ALA A 238 0.21 6.70 11.65
C ALA A 238 0.19 7.20 13.11
N ARG A 239 1.14 8.05 13.45
CA ARG A 239 1.26 8.72 14.75
C ARG A 239 1.67 7.85 15.94
N ASP A 240 1.59 6.54 15.84
CA ASP A 240 2.10 5.62 16.85
C ASP A 240 3.42 5.04 16.36
N ASP A 241 4.51 5.53 16.90
CA ASP A 241 5.86 5.12 16.48
C ASP A 241 6.22 3.72 16.97
N THR A 242 5.44 3.17 17.93
CA THR A 242 5.64 1.80 18.45
C THR A 242 5.05 0.72 17.55
N LEU A 243 4.38 1.07 16.43
CA LEU A 243 3.87 0.08 15.48
C LEU A 243 4.99 -0.71 14.79
N THR A 244 6.13 -0.09 14.53
CA THR A 244 7.29 -0.78 13.96
C THR A 244 7.85 -1.81 14.95
N ASP A 245 7.95 -1.46 16.23
CA ASP A 245 8.37 -2.40 17.28
C ASP A 245 7.38 -3.56 17.40
N PHE A 246 6.10 -3.27 17.31
CA PHE A 246 5.05 -4.29 17.28
C PHE A 246 5.17 -5.24 16.06
N CYS A 247 5.59 -4.77 14.89
CA CYS A 247 5.90 -5.65 13.76
C CYS A 247 7.05 -6.61 14.08
N HIS A 248 8.10 -6.15 14.78
CA HIS A 248 9.19 -7.00 15.23
C HIS A 248 8.73 -8.02 16.27
N GLU A 249 7.85 -7.66 17.20
CA GLU A 249 7.25 -8.57 18.16
C GLU A 249 6.42 -9.66 17.47
N ILE A 250 5.63 -9.30 16.46
CA ILE A 250 4.87 -10.27 15.63
C ILE A 250 5.83 -11.25 14.97
N LEU A 251 6.88 -10.76 14.31
CA LEU A 251 7.86 -11.63 13.64
C LEU A 251 8.54 -12.58 14.61
N ALA A 252 8.98 -12.10 15.77
CA ALA A 252 9.60 -12.92 16.82
C ALA A 252 8.64 -13.97 17.37
N SER A 253 7.36 -13.61 17.57
CA SER A 253 6.33 -14.54 18.04
C SER A 253 6.10 -15.71 17.07
N LEU A 254 6.11 -15.45 15.77
CA LEU A 254 5.96 -16.48 14.73
C LEU A 254 7.19 -17.40 14.65
N GLN A 255 8.41 -16.86 14.81
CA GLN A 255 9.64 -17.65 14.81
C GLN A 255 9.68 -18.70 15.93
N ASN A 256 9.22 -18.34 17.13
CA ASN A 256 9.16 -19.23 18.28
C ASN A 256 8.23 -20.43 18.06
N THR A 257 7.16 -20.25 17.27
CA THR A 257 6.22 -21.34 16.94
C THR A 257 6.83 -22.33 15.95
N THR A 258 7.57 -21.86 14.96
CA THR A 258 8.22 -22.71 13.95
C THR A 258 9.26 -23.64 14.57
N LEU A 259 9.97 -23.18 15.62
CA LEU A 259 10.95 -23.98 16.36
C LEU A 259 10.30 -25.11 17.19
N GLN A 260 9.10 -24.88 17.72
CA GLN A 260 8.37 -25.87 18.54
C GLN A 260 7.72 -27.00 17.71
N THR A 261 7.39 -26.73 16.44
CA THR A 261 6.79 -27.72 15.54
C THR A 261 7.83 -28.57 14.80
N SER A 262 9.11 -28.23 14.93
CA SER A 262 10.24 -28.96 14.29
C SER A 262 10.96 -29.91 15.25
N GLN A 263 10.46 -30.07 16.48
CA GLN A 263 10.91 -31.06 17.48
C GLN A 263 9.85 -32.16 17.64
#